data_8a761fdcd90bba322aefa9b3b16d293c
#
_entry.id   8a761fdcd90bba322aefa9b3b16d293c
#
_cell.length_a   1.000
_cell.length_b   1.000
_cell.length_c   1.000
_cell.angle_alpha   90.00
_cell.angle_beta   90.00
_cell.angle_gamma   90.00
#
_symmetry.space_group_name_H-M   'P 1'
#
loop_
_entity.id
_entity.type
_entity.pdbx_description
1 polymer ?
#
loop_
_entity_poly.entity_id
_entity_poly.type
_entity_poly.pdbx_seq_one_letter_code
_entity_poly.pdbx_strand_id
1 'polypeptide(L)'
;MERGLALPVALLAVLSSGAAYVPLDLRQGSERLARIIADANIGVVLVESSTAPSSLGGVDTLYLDGAGTDPDWLGEYSSQPLETKLADDAIAYVLYTSGSTGEPKGVEVLHAGLADYCAFARESYYDQALDGSLVASSHAFDLTVPSLYVPLLVGGCVELLPAGEELPALARRLDQADGAWLLRLTPSHVQGLLQLADASPRAGMHAFVIGGEAFPASLARALQAKYPQARLVNHYGPTETVVGCTWQRLDQALLSGEGTLPIGRAMSNTRLYVLGPSGQLLPRGVPGELYIGGAGVARGYLNDAARTAERFVEDPFEAGGRMYRSGDQVRWRADGALEFLGRMDGQVKLRGYRIEPGEIEA
;
A
#
# COMPACT_ATOMS: atom_id res chain seq x y z
N MET A 1 11.13 12.60 6.32
CA MET A 1 10.84 12.26 7.74
C MET A 1 10.97 10.75 7.94
N GLU A 2 11.43 10.33 9.10
CA GLU A 2 11.34 8.96 9.55
C GLU A 2 9.96 8.64 10.15
N ARG A 3 9.77 7.38 10.58
CA ARG A 3 8.54 6.98 11.27
C ARG A 3 8.56 7.51 12.70
N GLY A 4 8.00 8.68 12.90
CA GLY A 4 7.82 9.37 14.17
C GLY A 4 6.44 9.99 14.28
N LEU A 5 6.12 10.62 15.39
CA LEU A 5 4.79 11.25 15.61
C LEU A 5 4.49 12.35 14.60
N ALA A 6 5.51 13.03 14.07
CA ALA A 6 5.35 14.06 13.06
C ALA A 6 4.83 13.51 11.71
N LEU A 7 5.15 12.27 11.37
CA LEU A 7 4.76 11.68 10.08
C LEU A 7 3.24 11.62 9.87
N PRO A 8 2.42 10.97 10.72
CA PRO A 8 0.97 10.95 10.52
C PRO A 8 0.36 12.35 10.59
N VAL A 9 0.89 13.24 11.43
CA VAL A 9 0.44 14.62 11.49
C VAL A 9 0.66 15.34 10.16
N ALA A 10 1.86 15.22 9.58
CA ALA A 10 2.19 15.80 8.28
C ALA A 10 1.29 15.27 7.15
N LEU A 11 1.13 13.94 7.07
CA LEU A 11 0.29 13.32 6.03
C LEU A 11 -1.16 13.78 6.13
N LEU A 12 -1.74 13.81 7.34
CA LEU A 12 -3.10 14.28 7.56
C LEU A 12 -3.24 15.78 7.30
N ALA A 13 -2.24 16.60 7.65
CA ALA A 13 -2.25 18.03 7.37
C ALA A 13 -2.26 18.30 5.86
N VAL A 14 -1.43 17.63 5.08
CA VAL A 14 -1.42 17.75 3.62
C VAL A 14 -2.76 17.34 3.03
N LEU A 15 -3.30 16.18 3.41
CA LEU A 15 -4.61 15.73 2.93
C LEU A 15 -5.73 16.71 3.30
N SER A 16 -5.72 17.24 4.53
CA SER A 16 -6.73 18.21 5.00
C SER A 16 -6.65 19.57 4.31
N SER A 17 -5.46 19.95 3.82
CA SER A 17 -5.29 21.19 3.05
C SER A 17 -5.78 21.07 1.61
N GLY A 18 -6.10 19.87 1.14
CA GLY A 18 -6.46 19.58 -0.25
C GLY A 18 -5.27 19.43 -1.19
N ALA A 19 -4.05 19.44 -0.65
CA ALA A 19 -2.85 19.13 -1.42
C ALA A 19 -2.61 17.62 -1.48
N ALA A 20 -1.82 17.19 -2.46
CA ALA A 20 -1.31 15.83 -2.57
C ALA A 20 0.07 15.72 -1.92
N TYR A 21 0.32 14.62 -1.21
CA TYR A 21 1.67 14.35 -0.73
C TYR A 21 2.43 13.39 -1.65
N VAL A 22 3.74 13.57 -1.70
CA VAL A 22 4.70 12.68 -2.38
C VAL A 22 5.66 12.15 -1.31
N PRO A 23 5.58 10.88 -0.93
CA PRO A 23 6.46 10.35 0.10
C PRO A 23 7.86 10.12 -0.47
N LEU A 24 8.86 10.65 0.24
CA LEU A 24 10.27 10.54 -0.11
C LEU A 24 10.99 9.66 0.92
N ASP A 25 11.46 8.49 0.49
CA ASP A 25 12.25 7.57 1.33
C ASP A 25 13.74 7.84 1.13
N LEU A 26 14.40 8.40 2.14
CA LEU A 26 15.82 8.79 2.09
C LEU A 26 16.76 7.61 1.78
N ARG A 27 16.31 6.36 1.95
CA ARG A 27 17.07 5.15 1.63
C ARG A 27 17.16 4.90 0.11
N GLN A 28 16.38 5.60 -0.71
CA GLN A 28 16.37 5.43 -2.17
C GLN A 28 17.53 6.14 -2.89
N GLY A 29 18.39 6.85 -2.17
CA GLY A 29 19.52 7.57 -2.74
C GLY A 29 19.15 8.97 -3.27
N SER A 30 20.12 9.87 -3.21
CA SER A 30 19.90 11.30 -3.48
C SER A 30 19.53 11.59 -4.95
N GLU A 31 20.09 10.85 -5.90
CA GLU A 31 19.81 11.05 -7.33
C GLU A 31 18.34 10.70 -7.66
N ARG A 32 17.84 9.56 -7.16
CA ARG A 32 16.44 9.16 -7.34
C ARG A 32 15.50 10.17 -6.69
N LEU A 33 15.82 10.64 -5.48
CA LEU A 33 15.01 11.67 -4.80
C LEU A 33 14.97 12.97 -5.57
N ALA A 34 16.11 13.41 -6.11
CA ALA A 34 16.16 14.63 -6.93
C ALA A 34 15.30 14.51 -8.21
N ARG A 35 15.30 13.34 -8.84
CA ARG A 35 14.43 13.07 -10.01
C ARG A 35 12.94 13.12 -9.61
N ILE A 36 12.57 12.49 -8.51
CA ILE A 36 11.17 12.51 -8.01
C ILE A 36 10.73 13.94 -7.69
N ILE A 37 11.56 14.72 -7.00
CA ILE A 37 11.28 16.11 -6.64
C ILE A 37 11.05 16.96 -7.90
N ALA A 38 11.90 16.80 -8.91
CA ALA A 38 11.81 17.53 -10.15
C ALA A 38 10.57 17.12 -10.99
N ASP A 39 10.34 15.81 -11.15
CA ASP A 39 9.21 15.28 -11.90
C ASP A 39 7.87 15.64 -11.26
N ALA A 40 7.76 15.52 -9.94
CA ALA A 40 6.54 15.87 -9.21
C ALA A 40 6.37 17.40 -9.03
N ASN A 41 7.32 18.20 -9.44
CA ASN A 41 7.31 19.66 -9.25
C ASN A 41 6.94 20.04 -7.78
N ILE A 42 7.63 19.42 -6.82
CA ILE A 42 7.34 19.59 -5.39
C ILE A 42 7.62 21.04 -4.99
N GLY A 43 6.61 21.73 -4.46
CA GLY A 43 6.73 23.11 -4.02
C GLY A 43 7.30 23.25 -2.59
N VAL A 44 6.95 22.31 -1.70
CA VAL A 44 7.37 22.34 -0.29
C VAL A 44 7.71 20.92 0.18
N VAL A 45 8.81 20.78 0.92
CA VAL A 45 9.20 19.51 1.55
C VAL A 45 9.06 19.64 3.07
N LEU A 46 8.32 18.72 3.66
CA LEU A 46 8.15 18.63 5.11
C LEU A 46 9.22 17.71 5.69
N VAL A 47 9.99 18.18 6.65
CA VAL A 47 11.11 17.46 7.26
C VAL A 47 11.13 17.60 8.79
N GLU A 48 11.88 16.72 9.43
CA GLU A 48 12.42 16.95 10.79
C GLU A 48 13.92 17.24 10.64
N SER A 49 14.47 18.11 11.46
CA SER A 49 15.88 18.54 11.37
C SER A 49 16.87 17.37 11.45
N SER A 50 16.53 16.33 12.22
CA SER A 50 17.33 15.11 12.35
C SER A 50 17.42 14.30 11.06
N THR A 51 16.48 14.49 10.12
CA THR A 51 16.36 13.71 8.87
C THR A 51 16.43 14.57 7.63
N ALA A 52 16.63 15.88 7.79
CA ALA A 52 16.71 16.81 6.66
C ALA A 52 17.94 16.47 5.78
N PRO A 53 17.75 16.21 4.48
CA PRO A 53 18.88 16.03 3.57
C PRO A 53 19.68 17.33 3.44
N SER A 54 20.98 17.22 3.21
CA SER A 54 21.89 18.37 3.08
C SER A 54 21.57 19.30 1.91
N SER A 55 20.80 18.83 0.93
CA SER A 55 20.28 19.64 -0.19
C SER A 55 19.03 19.01 -0.79
N LEU A 56 18.00 19.82 -1.02
CA LEU A 56 16.74 19.45 -1.70
C LEU A 56 16.54 20.21 -3.02
N GLY A 57 17.64 20.64 -3.65
CA GLY A 57 17.56 21.30 -4.96
C GLY A 57 16.89 22.68 -4.98
N GLY A 58 16.87 23.39 -3.85
CA GLY A 58 16.27 24.73 -3.76
C GLY A 58 14.75 24.73 -3.54
N VAL A 59 14.16 23.58 -3.17
CA VAL A 59 12.74 23.50 -2.80
C VAL A 59 12.54 24.06 -1.39
N ASP A 60 11.46 24.78 -1.17
CA ASP A 60 11.09 25.29 0.14
C ASP A 60 10.96 24.16 1.16
N THR A 61 11.54 24.35 2.33
CA THR A 61 11.59 23.32 3.37
C THR A 61 10.90 23.82 4.64
N LEU A 62 9.91 23.08 5.11
CA LEU A 62 9.23 23.33 6.37
C LEU A 62 9.68 22.30 7.42
N TYR A 63 10.28 22.78 8.50
CA TYR A 63 10.74 21.96 9.62
C TYR A 63 9.60 21.79 10.64
N LEU A 64 9.14 20.55 10.82
CA LEU A 64 8.00 20.26 11.71
C LEU A 64 8.39 20.21 13.20
N ASP A 65 9.68 20.07 13.50
CA ASP A 65 10.23 20.13 14.86
C ASP A 65 10.60 21.55 15.29
N GLY A 66 10.19 22.56 14.52
CA GLY A 66 10.46 23.98 14.81
C GLY A 66 11.91 24.40 14.63
N ALA A 67 12.79 23.56 14.11
CA ALA A 67 14.18 23.93 13.86
C ALA A 67 14.27 25.09 12.85
N GLY A 68 14.92 26.16 13.26
CA GLY A 68 15.05 27.39 12.44
C GLY A 68 13.84 28.33 12.46
N THR A 69 12.82 28.02 13.26
CA THR A 69 11.64 28.88 13.47
C THR A 69 11.50 29.23 14.96
N ASP A 70 10.62 30.18 15.29
CA ASP A 70 10.22 30.45 16.67
C ASP A 70 9.59 29.16 17.26
N PRO A 71 9.95 28.74 18.50
CA PRO A 71 9.32 27.59 19.15
C PRO A 71 7.80 27.62 19.18
N ASP A 72 7.20 28.78 19.14
CA ASP A 72 5.75 29.01 19.17
C ASP A 72 5.15 29.26 17.77
N TRP A 73 5.86 28.95 16.66
CA TRP A 73 5.41 29.24 15.32
C TRP A 73 4.00 28.70 15.00
N LEU A 74 3.61 27.55 15.59
CA LEU A 74 2.26 27.01 15.47
C LEU A 74 1.20 27.85 16.17
N GLY A 75 1.57 28.63 17.19
CA GLY A 75 0.64 29.50 17.94
C GLY A 75 0.08 30.66 17.11
N GLU A 76 0.73 31.01 15.99
CA GLU A 76 0.26 32.03 15.06
C GLU A 76 -0.86 31.55 14.14
N TYR A 77 -1.09 30.24 14.06
CA TYR A 77 -2.09 29.62 13.17
C TYR A 77 -3.34 29.19 13.95
N SER A 78 -4.47 29.20 13.25
CA SER A 78 -5.74 28.75 13.82
C SER A 78 -5.72 27.24 14.07
N SER A 79 -6.21 26.80 15.22
CA SER A 79 -6.46 25.39 15.53
C SER A 79 -7.83 24.88 15.02
N GLN A 80 -8.61 25.74 14.36
CA GLN A 80 -9.89 25.33 13.80
C GLN A 80 -9.70 24.41 12.57
N PRO A 81 -10.58 23.43 12.36
CA PRO A 81 -10.56 22.59 11.17
C PRO A 81 -10.58 23.44 9.89
N LEU A 82 -9.83 23.00 8.89
CA LEU A 82 -9.88 23.61 7.56
C LEU A 82 -11.18 23.20 6.85
N GLU A 83 -11.91 24.19 6.32
CA GLU A 83 -13.07 23.97 5.47
C GLU A 83 -12.63 23.83 3.99
N THR A 84 -11.88 22.78 3.70
CA THR A 84 -11.40 22.51 2.34
C THR A 84 -12.45 21.75 1.53
N LYS A 85 -12.87 22.33 0.41
CA LYS A 85 -13.71 21.61 -0.57
C LYS A 85 -12.81 20.89 -1.57
N LEU A 86 -12.81 19.58 -1.52
CA LEU A 86 -12.10 18.77 -2.49
C LEU A 86 -12.89 18.65 -3.79
N ALA A 87 -12.22 18.71 -4.93
CA ALA A 87 -12.80 18.33 -6.20
C ALA A 87 -12.95 16.78 -6.25
N ASP A 88 -13.88 16.29 -7.04
CA ASP A 88 -14.15 14.84 -7.15
C ASP A 88 -12.91 14.07 -7.65
N ASP A 89 -12.05 14.73 -8.40
CA ASP A 89 -10.81 14.20 -8.95
C ASP A 89 -9.54 14.66 -8.20
N ALA A 90 -9.68 15.20 -6.99
CA ALA A 90 -8.54 15.63 -6.19
C ALA A 90 -7.57 14.47 -5.90
N ILE A 91 -6.28 14.72 -6.11
CA ILE A 91 -5.21 13.76 -5.83
C ILE A 91 -4.90 13.78 -4.33
N ALA A 92 -4.91 12.63 -3.69
CA ALA A 92 -4.51 12.45 -2.29
C ALA A 92 -3.00 12.31 -2.16
N TYR A 93 -2.39 11.49 -3.02
CA TYR A 93 -0.95 11.28 -3.03
C TYR A 93 -0.44 10.80 -4.40
N VAL A 94 0.86 10.99 -4.60
CA VAL A 94 1.57 10.41 -5.74
C VAL A 94 2.65 9.47 -5.22
N LEU A 95 2.52 8.18 -5.54
CA LEU A 95 3.50 7.16 -5.18
C LEU A 95 4.38 6.79 -6.36
N TYR A 96 5.69 6.92 -6.18
CA TYR A 96 6.66 6.55 -7.21
C TYR A 96 7.02 5.08 -7.14
N THR A 97 6.79 4.39 -8.25
CA THR A 97 7.15 2.98 -8.45
C THR A 97 8.24 2.86 -9.51
N SER A 98 8.90 1.71 -9.59
CA SER A 98 9.86 1.43 -10.67
C SER A 98 9.17 1.48 -12.04
N GLY A 99 9.86 2.02 -13.03
CA GLY A 99 9.39 2.12 -14.40
C GLY A 99 10.16 1.20 -15.36
N SER A 100 9.47 0.62 -16.34
CA SER A 100 10.07 -0.27 -17.34
C SER A 100 11.12 0.39 -18.24
N THR A 101 11.17 1.72 -18.28
CA THR A 101 12.13 2.53 -19.04
C THR A 101 13.35 2.95 -18.23
N GLY A 102 13.50 2.46 -16.99
CA GLY A 102 14.57 2.87 -16.08
C GLY A 102 14.25 4.13 -15.26
N GLU A 103 13.19 4.86 -15.57
CA GLU A 103 12.79 6.05 -14.83
C GLU A 103 11.61 5.75 -13.87
N PRO A 104 11.62 6.28 -12.63
CA PRO A 104 10.51 6.15 -11.71
C PRO A 104 9.23 6.75 -12.31
N LYS A 105 8.08 6.11 -12.05
CA LYS A 105 6.76 6.61 -12.47
C LYS A 105 5.90 6.94 -11.25
N GLY A 106 5.34 8.14 -11.21
CA GLY A 106 4.43 8.59 -10.17
C GLY A 106 2.99 8.17 -10.45
N VAL A 107 2.37 7.41 -9.55
CA VAL A 107 0.96 7.01 -9.64
C VAL A 107 0.11 8.02 -8.89
N GLU A 108 -0.82 8.68 -9.57
CA GLU A 108 -1.73 9.68 -9.02
C GLU A 108 -2.97 9.03 -8.41
N VAL A 109 -2.99 8.92 -7.09
CA VAL A 109 -4.10 8.31 -6.34
C VAL A 109 -5.10 9.37 -5.87
N LEU A 110 -6.39 9.16 -6.16
CA LEU A 110 -7.45 10.08 -5.82
C LEU A 110 -7.90 9.95 -4.37
N HIS A 111 -8.37 11.06 -3.77
CA HIS A 111 -9.00 11.05 -2.44
C HIS A 111 -10.18 10.09 -2.36
N ALA A 112 -11.03 10.05 -3.40
CA ALA A 112 -12.17 9.15 -3.46
C ALA A 112 -11.74 7.67 -3.39
N GLY A 113 -10.70 7.30 -4.15
CA GLY A 113 -10.16 5.94 -4.12
C GLY A 113 -9.54 5.56 -2.77
N LEU A 114 -8.80 6.49 -2.15
CA LEU A 114 -8.24 6.29 -0.81
C LEU A 114 -9.35 6.11 0.24
N ALA A 115 -10.39 6.93 0.20
CA ALA A 115 -11.53 6.85 1.11
C ALA A 115 -12.31 5.54 0.96
N ASP A 116 -12.58 5.12 -0.29
CA ASP A 116 -13.24 3.84 -0.60
C ASP A 116 -12.44 2.65 -0.06
N TYR A 117 -11.12 2.63 -0.31
CA TYR A 117 -10.24 1.60 0.22
C TYR A 117 -10.22 1.55 1.75
N CYS A 118 -10.11 2.71 2.42
CA CYS A 118 -10.11 2.78 3.88
C CYS A 118 -11.46 2.34 4.48
N ALA A 119 -12.58 2.67 3.83
CA ALA A 119 -13.92 2.22 4.25
C ALA A 119 -14.02 0.69 4.17
N PHE A 120 -13.60 0.10 3.03
CA PHE A 120 -13.55 -1.34 2.87
C PHE A 120 -12.65 -2.01 3.92
N ALA A 121 -11.45 -1.48 4.13
CA ALA A 121 -10.48 -2.02 5.07
C ALA A 121 -10.99 -2.03 6.51
N ARG A 122 -11.66 -0.93 6.91
CA ARG A 122 -12.32 -0.81 8.22
C ARG A 122 -13.37 -1.91 8.42
N GLU A 123 -14.18 -2.20 7.41
CA GLU A 123 -15.28 -3.16 7.52
C GLU A 123 -14.83 -4.61 7.40
N SER A 124 -13.76 -4.88 6.63
CA SER A 124 -13.39 -6.23 6.23
C SER A 124 -12.33 -6.87 7.12
N TYR A 125 -11.36 -6.11 7.60
CA TYR A 125 -10.26 -6.66 8.38
C TYR A 125 -9.81 -5.82 9.60
N TYR A 126 -10.40 -4.64 9.81
CA TYR A 126 -10.21 -3.88 11.03
C TYR A 126 -11.53 -3.83 11.80
N ASP A 127 -11.70 -4.66 12.82
CA ASP A 127 -12.89 -4.69 13.66
C ASP A 127 -12.61 -4.16 15.07
N GLN A 128 -13.68 -4.08 15.90
CA GLN A 128 -13.64 -3.56 17.26
C GLN A 128 -12.76 -4.39 18.22
N ALA A 129 -12.30 -5.59 17.81
CA ALA A 129 -11.40 -6.40 18.60
C ALA A 129 -9.94 -5.97 18.48
N LEU A 130 -9.63 -5.05 17.54
CA LEU A 130 -8.27 -4.53 17.35
C LEU A 130 -8.10 -3.20 18.09
N ASP A 131 -7.02 -3.10 18.84
CA ASP A 131 -6.64 -1.87 19.55
C ASP A 131 -6.00 -0.84 18.62
N GLY A 132 -5.39 -1.31 17.54
CA GLY A 132 -4.68 -0.46 16.60
C GLY A 132 -3.93 -1.22 15.53
N SER A 133 -2.87 -0.61 15.04
CA SER A 133 -1.97 -1.20 14.04
C SER A 133 -0.50 -1.04 14.42
N LEU A 134 0.33 -1.98 13.94
CA LEU A 134 1.78 -1.87 14.00
C LEU A 134 2.32 -1.54 12.60
N VAL A 135 2.99 -0.39 12.46
CA VAL A 135 3.57 0.09 11.20
C VAL A 135 5.04 -0.29 11.12
N ALA A 136 5.34 -1.31 10.32
CA ALA A 136 6.68 -1.84 10.09
C ALA A 136 7.20 -1.58 8.66
N SER A 137 6.48 -0.82 7.83
CA SER A 137 6.86 -0.52 6.45
C SER A 137 7.05 0.97 6.21
N SER A 138 7.78 1.33 5.14
CA SER A 138 7.97 2.74 4.75
C SER A 138 6.66 3.35 4.24
N HIS A 139 6.42 4.62 4.57
CA HIS A 139 5.31 5.40 4.05
C HIS A 139 5.40 5.68 2.53
N ALA A 140 6.55 5.41 1.92
CA ALA A 140 6.73 5.44 0.47
C ALA A 140 6.16 4.19 -0.24
N PHE A 141 5.51 3.28 0.50
CA PHE A 141 4.78 2.13 -0.03
C PHE A 141 3.32 2.20 0.39
N ASP A 142 2.42 1.94 -0.55
CA ASP A 142 0.98 1.87 -0.32
C ASP A 142 0.58 0.78 0.69
N LEU A 143 1.42 -0.24 0.84
CA LEU A 143 1.30 -1.26 1.89
C LEU A 143 1.04 -0.66 3.29
N THR A 144 1.57 0.54 3.54
CA THR A 144 1.47 1.22 4.85
C THR A 144 0.13 1.92 5.06
N VAL A 145 -0.58 2.27 3.98
CA VAL A 145 -1.83 3.04 4.00
C VAL A 145 -2.86 2.52 5.00
N PRO A 146 -3.28 1.23 4.98
CA PRO A 146 -4.29 0.77 5.92
C PRO A 146 -3.84 0.79 7.38
N SER A 147 -2.56 0.56 7.63
CA SER A 147 -2.02 0.62 8.99
C SER A 147 -1.88 2.04 9.53
N LEU A 148 -1.76 3.05 8.66
CA LEU A 148 -1.71 4.46 9.06
C LEU A 148 -3.10 5.06 9.25
N TYR A 149 -4.01 4.86 8.29
CA TYR A 149 -5.26 5.62 8.28
C TYR A 149 -6.42 4.90 8.95
N VAL A 150 -6.56 3.58 8.76
CA VAL A 150 -7.76 2.85 9.22
C VAL A 150 -7.95 2.92 10.74
N PRO A 151 -6.93 2.71 11.59
CA PRO A 151 -7.11 2.86 13.04
C PRO A 151 -7.55 4.27 13.43
N LEU A 152 -6.94 5.32 12.83
CA LEU A 152 -7.26 6.70 13.15
C LEU A 152 -8.71 7.08 12.82
N LEU A 153 -9.29 6.48 11.78
CA LEU A 153 -10.70 6.71 11.41
C LEU A 153 -11.72 6.19 12.45
N VAL A 154 -11.29 5.31 13.35
CA VAL A 154 -12.13 4.70 14.38
C VAL A 154 -11.65 4.99 15.81
N GLY A 155 -10.68 5.89 15.97
CA GLY A 155 -10.13 6.25 17.28
C GLY A 155 -9.18 5.19 17.88
N GLY A 156 -8.65 4.29 17.05
CA GLY A 156 -7.64 3.31 17.43
C GLY A 156 -6.22 3.90 17.43
N CYS A 157 -5.26 3.10 17.87
CA CYS A 157 -3.85 3.48 17.99
C CYS A 157 -3.04 3.10 16.74
N VAL A 158 -2.10 3.95 16.35
CA VAL A 158 -1.06 3.63 15.36
C VAL A 158 0.29 3.62 16.06
N GLU A 159 0.89 2.46 16.19
CA GLU A 159 2.23 2.31 16.74
C GLU A 159 3.26 2.22 15.60
N LEU A 160 4.16 3.20 15.56
CA LEU A 160 5.19 3.31 14.54
C LEU A 160 6.47 2.63 15.02
N LEU A 161 6.85 1.53 14.39
CA LEU A 161 8.06 0.80 14.75
C LEU A 161 9.32 1.50 14.20
N PRO A 162 10.47 1.43 14.91
CA PRO A 162 11.70 2.09 14.50
C PRO A 162 12.13 1.72 13.08
N ALA A 163 12.66 2.68 12.34
CA ALA A 163 13.27 2.43 11.04
C ALA A 163 14.60 1.70 11.21
N GLY A 164 14.90 0.76 10.29
CA GLY A 164 16.13 -0.05 10.32
C GLY A 164 16.06 -1.30 11.20
N GLU A 165 15.12 -1.40 12.12
CA GLU A 165 14.89 -2.56 13.00
C GLU A 165 13.46 -3.14 12.89
N GLU A 166 12.83 -3.00 11.73
CA GLU A 166 11.40 -3.27 11.55
C GLU A 166 10.97 -4.66 12.04
N LEU A 167 11.61 -5.71 11.54
CA LEU A 167 11.24 -7.08 11.91
C LEU A 167 11.64 -7.45 13.34
N PRO A 168 12.85 -7.11 13.84
CA PRO A 168 13.17 -7.31 15.25
C PRO A 168 12.25 -6.56 16.21
N ALA A 169 11.90 -5.30 15.90
CA ALA A 169 10.97 -4.53 16.71
C ALA A 169 9.56 -5.12 16.68
N LEU A 170 9.09 -5.56 15.51
CA LEU A 170 7.80 -6.25 15.36
C LEU A 170 7.76 -7.55 16.16
N ALA A 171 8.81 -8.39 16.10
CA ALA A 171 8.89 -9.61 16.87
C ALA A 171 8.82 -9.33 18.37
N ARG A 172 9.64 -8.39 18.87
CA ARG A 172 9.63 -7.97 20.28
C ARG A 172 8.25 -7.46 20.72
N ARG A 173 7.59 -6.68 19.86
CA ARG A 173 6.28 -6.10 20.17
C ARG A 173 5.17 -7.16 20.27
N LEU A 174 5.19 -8.11 19.35
CA LEU A 174 4.24 -9.24 19.34
C LEU A 174 4.49 -10.26 20.49
N ASP A 175 5.71 -10.30 20.99
CA ASP A 175 6.06 -11.14 22.15
C ASP A 175 5.54 -10.59 23.49
N GLN A 176 5.18 -9.31 23.57
CA GLN A 176 4.64 -8.68 24.79
C GLN A 176 3.23 -9.17 25.15
N ALA A 177 2.56 -9.91 24.26
CA ALA A 177 1.25 -10.51 24.44
C ALA A 177 0.15 -9.54 24.92
N ASP A 178 0.31 -8.26 24.72
CA ASP A 178 -0.66 -7.21 24.97
C ASP A 178 -1.23 -6.67 23.66
N GLY A 179 -2.51 -6.41 23.64
CA GLY A 179 -3.24 -5.83 22.52
C GLY A 179 -3.48 -6.78 21.34
N ALA A 180 -4.39 -6.35 20.50
CA ALA A 180 -4.75 -6.98 19.23
C ALA A 180 -4.48 -5.99 18.08
N TRP A 181 -3.67 -6.39 17.11
CA TRP A 181 -3.09 -5.49 16.14
C TRP A 181 -3.43 -5.83 14.70
N LEU A 182 -3.67 -4.81 13.89
CA LEU A 182 -3.61 -4.90 12.44
C LEU A 182 -2.14 -4.89 11.99
N LEU A 183 -1.75 -5.88 11.21
CA LEU A 183 -0.41 -5.99 10.63
C LEU A 183 -0.52 -6.11 9.11
N ARG A 184 0.08 -5.18 8.41
CA ARG A 184 0.17 -5.19 6.96
C ARG A 184 1.58 -5.59 6.55
N LEU A 185 1.75 -6.80 6.05
CA LEU A 185 3.05 -7.42 5.80
C LEU A 185 3.10 -8.06 4.40
N THR A 186 4.32 -8.31 3.91
CA THR A 186 4.53 -9.19 2.76
C THR A 186 4.84 -10.62 3.23
N PRO A 187 4.72 -11.64 2.36
CA PRO A 187 5.18 -13.00 2.66
C PRO A 187 6.64 -13.05 3.13
N SER A 188 7.53 -12.26 2.53
CA SER A 188 8.93 -12.13 2.96
C SER A 188 9.06 -11.59 4.39
N HIS A 189 8.25 -10.60 4.79
CA HIS A 189 8.21 -10.12 6.18
C HIS A 189 7.73 -11.21 7.14
N VAL A 190 6.70 -11.97 6.75
CA VAL A 190 6.20 -13.11 7.55
C VAL A 190 7.29 -14.17 7.74
N GLN A 191 8.02 -14.52 6.68
CA GLN A 191 9.13 -15.46 6.77
C GLN A 191 10.22 -14.97 7.74
N GLY A 192 10.62 -13.71 7.64
CA GLY A 192 11.60 -13.11 8.55
C GLY A 192 11.10 -13.07 10.00
N LEU A 193 9.83 -12.70 10.22
CA LEU A 193 9.22 -12.70 11.55
C LEU A 193 9.25 -14.10 12.21
N LEU A 194 8.88 -15.14 11.46
CA LEU A 194 8.88 -16.52 11.94
C LEU A 194 10.30 -17.05 12.23
N GLN A 195 11.34 -16.54 11.57
CA GLN A 195 12.73 -16.88 11.85
C GLN A 195 13.25 -16.24 13.15
N LEU A 196 12.72 -15.06 13.52
CA LEU A 196 13.09 -14.34 14.74
C LEU A 196 12.31 -14.82 15.97
N ALA A 197 11.12 -15.38 15.76
CA ALA A 197 10.27 -15.86 16.83
C ALA A 197 10.70 -17.25 17.31
N ASP A 198 10.52 -17.53 18.60
CA ASP A 198 10.64 -18.89 19.12
C ASP A 198 9.55 -19.82 18.56
N ALA A 199 9.63 -21.11 18.83
CA ALA A 199 8.67 -22.10 18.33
C ALA A 199 7.32 -22.09 19.06
N SER A 200 7.19 -21.39 20.18
CA SER A 200 5.98 -21.41 21.02
C SER A 200 4.84 -20.62 20.36
N PRO A 201 3.60 -21.13 20.36
CA PRO A 201 2.45 -20.35 19.95
C PRO A 201 2.26 -19.09 20.80
N ARG A 202 1.77 -18.02 20.18
CA ARG A 202 1.48 -16.74 20.83
C ARG A 202 -0.03 -16.49 20.86
N ALA A 203 -0.51 -16.03 22.00
CA ALA A 203 -1.86 -15.50 22.12
C ALA A 203 -1.93 -14.13 21.42
N GLY A 204 -3.12 -13.78 20.93
CA GLY A 204 -3.39 -12.48 20.32
C GLY A 204 -4.36 -12.61 19.15
N MET A 205 -5.41 -11.82 19.18
CA MET A 205 -6.41 -11.77 18.11
C MET A 205 -5.98 -10.79 16.99
N HIS A 206 -4.75 -10.92 16.52
CA HIS A 206 -4.22 -10.07 15.48
C HIS A 206 -4.92 -10.28 14.12
N ALA A 207 -4.87 -9.28 13.27
CA ALA A 207 -5.26 -9.38 11.87
C ALA A 207 -4.00 -9.21 10.99
N PHE A 208 -3.54 -10.30 10.38
CA PHE A 208 -2.47 -10.28 9.41
C PHE A 208 -3.04 -10.15 8.00
N VAL A 209 -2.81 -9.01 7.38
CA VAL A 209 -3.18 -8.74 5.99
C VAL A 209 -1.92 -8.81 5.13
N ILE A 210 -1.75 -9.92 4.43
CA ILE A 210 -0.53 -10.29 3.72
C ILE A 210 -0.71 -10.05 2.22
N GLY A 211 0.25 -9.38 1.58
CA GLY A 211 0.18 -9.13 0.14
C GLY A 211 1.48 -8.59 -0.43
N GLY A 212 1.46 -8.23 -1.71
CA GLY A 212 2.63 -7.73 -2.42
C GLY A 212 3.49 -8.82 -3.06
N GLU A 213 3.36 -10.07 -2.65
CA GLU A 213 4.07 -11.24 -3.20
C GLU A 213 3.14 -12.45 -3.23
N ALA A 214 3.55 -13.51 -3.94
CA ALA A 214 2.87 -14.79 -3.89
C ALA A 214 2.92 -15.36 -2.48
N PHE A 215 1.77 -15.75 -1.91
CA PHE A 215 1.66 -16.22 -0.54
C PHE A 215 1.51 -17.76 -0.50
N PRO A 216 2.58 -18.52 -0.15
CA PRO A 216 2.51 -19.97 -0.05
C PRO A 216 1.62 -20.44 1.09
N ALA A 217 0.80 -21.47 0.86
CA ALA A 217 -0.04 -22.07 1.89
C ALA A 217 0.78 -22.63 3.08
N SER A 218 1.98 -23.14 2.82
CA SER A 218 2.91 -23.61 3.87
C SER A 218 3.33 -22.48 4.82
N LEU A 219 3.60 -21.28 4.28
CA LEU A 219 3.97 -20.11 5.09
C LEU A 219 2.77 -19.59 5.90
N ALA A 220 1.58 -19.59 5.31
CA ALA A 220 0.36 -19.22 6.00
C ALA A 220 0.03 -20.19 7.15
N ARG A 221 0.24 -21.52 6.94
CA ARG A 221 0.11 -22.52 8.02
C ARG A 221 1.10 -22.26 9.17
N ALA A 222 2.36 -21.95 8.85
CA ALA A 222 3.36 -21.65 9.86
C ALA A 222 2.99 -20.40 10.67
N LEU A 223 2.48 -19.36 10.01
CA LEU A 223 1.99 -18.15 10.68
C LEU A 223 0.77 -18.46 11.55
N GLN A 224 -0.21 -19.24 11.06
CA GLN A 224 -1.38 -19.63 11.84
C GLN A 224 -1.02 -20.53 13.04
N ALA A 225 -0.02 -21.40 12.89
CA ALA A 225 0.46 -22.21 14.02
C ALA A 225 1.15 -21.34 15.11
N LYS A 226 1.87 -20.29 14.68
CA LYS A 226 2.49 -19.32 15.61
C LYS A 226 1.46 -18.44 16.29
N TYR A 227 0.42 -18.00 15.58
CA TYR A 227 -0.66 -17.13 16.08
C TYR A 227 -2.03 -17.80 15.85
N PRO A 228 -2.42 -18.80 16.68
CA PRO A 228 -3.61 -19.64 16.41
C PRO A 228 -4.94 -18.86 16.38
N GLN A 229 -5.02 -17.73 17.10
CA GLN A 229 -6.22 -16.89 17.17
C GLN A 229 -6.23 -15.76 16.15
N ALA A 230 -5.15 -15.59 15.38
CA ALA A 230 -5.05 -14.53 14.40
C ALA A 230 -5.94 -14.80 13.17
N ARG A 231 -6.44 -13.71 12.60
CA ARG A 231 -7.09 -13.73 11.30
C ARG A 231 -6.03 -13.51 10.23
N LEU A 232 -6.03 -14.38 9.23
CA LEU A 232 -5.13 -14.26 8.08
C LEU A 232 -5.92 -13.87 6.85
N VAL A 233 -5.42 -12.87 6.14
CA VAL A 233 -6.00 -12.37 4.89
C VAL A 233 -4.91 -12.33 3.83
N ASN A 234 -5.14 -12.96 2.68
CA ASN A 234 -4.34 -12.74 1.49
C ASN A 234 -4.94 -11.55 0.72
N HIS A 235 -4.12 -10.60 0.34
CA HIS A 235 -4.51 -9.32 -0.22
C HIS A 235 -3.66 -9.01 -1.45
N TYR A 236 -4.29 -8.61 -2.54
CA TYR A 236 -3.60 -8.29 -3.77
C TYR A 236 -4.14 -6.98 -4.36
N GLY A 237 -3.23 -6.20 -4.95
CA GLY A 237 -3.50 -5.06 -5.79
C GLY A 237 -2.22 -4.35 -6.22
N PRO A 238 -2.21 -3.76 -7.41
CA PRO A 238 -1.20 -2.82 -7.83
C PRO A 238 -1.46 -1.43 -7.24
N THR A 239 -0.43 -0.61 -7.11
CA THR A 239 -0.53 0.79 -6.64
C THR A 239 -1.50 1.61 -7.49
N GLU A 240 -1.60 1.30 -8.77
CA GLU A 240 -2.51 1.91 -9.74
C GLU A 240 -4.00 1.65 -9.44
N THR A 241 -4.31 0.83 -8.42
CA THR A 241 -5.68 0.54 -7.95
C THR A 241 -5.81 0.70 -6.44
N VAL A 242 -5.06 1.63 -5.87
CA VAL A 242 -5.07 2.03 -4.45
C VAL A 242 -4.88 0.85 -3.50
N VAL A 243 -3.62 0.50 -3.20
CA VAL A 243 -3.24 -0.53 -2.20
C VAL A 243 -3.71 -1.94 -2.55
N GLY A 244 -4.98 -2.11 -2.91
CA GLY A 244 -5.56 -3.41 -3.17
C GLY A 244 -6.91 -3.40 -3.87
N CYS A 245 -7.16 -4.48 -4.62
CA CYS A 245 -8.39 -4.67 -5.37
C CYS A 245 -9.04 -6.03 -5.07
N THR A 246 -8.29 -6.99 -4.48
CA THR A 246 -8.82 -8.28 -4.05
C THR A 246 -8.35 -8.67 -2.66
N TRP A 247 -9.13 -9.51 -2.01
CA TRP A 247 -8.82 -10.07 -0.71
C TRP A 247 -9.38 -11.48 -0.56
N GLN A 248 -8.73 -12.28 0.30
CA GLN A 248 -9.15 -13.62 0.65
C GLN A 248 -8.91 -13.87 2.13
N ARG A 249 -9.98 -13.98 2.91
CA ARG A 249 -9.85 -14.50 4.28
C ARG A 249 -9.47 -15.97 4.20
N LEU A 250 -8.43 -16.35 4.93
CA LEU A 250 -7.94 -17.71 4.94
C LEU A 250 -8.68 -18.53 5.99
N ASP A 251 -9.26 -19.63 5.53
CA ASP A 251 -9.90 -20.65 6.37
C ASP A 251 -9.07 -21.93 6.40
N GLN A 252 -9.48 -22.89 7.19
CA GLN A 252 -8.79 -24.15 7.34
C GLN A 252 -8.69 -24.95 6.03
N ALA A 253 -9.66 -24.81 5.12
CA ALA A 253 -9.65 -25.51 3.84
C ALA A 253 -8.55 -24.95 2.95
N LEU A 254 -8.41 -23.63 2.84
CA LEU A 254 -7.34 -22.96 2.11
C LEU A 254 -5.96 -23.25 2.71
N LEU A 255 -5.85 -23.21 4.04
CA LEU A 255 -4.61 -23.49 4.74
C LEU A 255 -4.15 -24.95 4.58
N SER A 256 -5.07 -25.90 4.39
CA SER A 256 -4.74 -27.32 4.13
C SER A 256 -4.30 -27.58 2.71
N GLY A 257 -4.47 -26.61 1.81
CA GLY A 257 -4.05 -26.72 0.41
C GLY A 257 -2.53 -26.69 0.23
N GLU A 258 -2.10 -26.94 -1.00
CA GLU A 258 -0.71 -26.82 -1.43
C GLU A 258 -0.52 -25.66 -2.41
N GLY A 259 0.74 -25.25 -2.63
CA GLY A 259 1.08 -24.19 -3.56
C GLY A 259 0.78 -22.80 -3.02
N THR A 260 0.41 -21.91 -3.92
CA THR A 260 0.13 -20.49 -3.62
C THR A 260 -1.36 -20.28 -3.34
N LEU A 261 -1.67 -19.52 -2.31
CA LEU A 261 -3.03 -19.14 -1.95
C LEU A 261 -3.67 -18.26 -3.03
N PRO A 262 -5.00 -18.40 -3.27
CA PRO A 262 -5.70 -17.52 -4.19
C PRO A 262 -5.61 -16.06 -3.73
N ILE A 263 -5.57 -15.12 -4.68
CA ILE A 263 -5.62 -13.68 -4.38
C ILE A 263 -7.03 -13.21 -4.01
N GLY A 264 -8.03 -14.05 -4.21
CA GLY A 264 -9.35 -13.90 -3.65
C GLY A 264 -10.38 -13.27 -4.58
N ARG A 265 -11.26 -12.48 -4.00
CA ARG A 265 -12.42 -11.85 -4.66
C ARG A 265 -12.28 -10.34 -4.67
N ALA A 266 -13.06 -9.69 -5.54
CA ALA A 266 -13.13 -8.24 -5.59
C ALA A 266 -13.48 -7.63 -4.23
N MET A 267 -12.84 -6.52 -3.91
CA MET A 267 -13.28 -5.60 -2.85
C MET A 267 -14.57 -4.90 -3.26
N SER A 268 -15.25 -4.26 -2.31
CA SER A 268 -16.39 -3.40 -2.62
C SER A 268 -16.00 -2.34 -3.66
N ASN A 269 -16.94 -1.97 -4.53
CA ASN A 269 -16.76 -0.98 -5.60
C ASN A 269 -15.63 -1.29 -6.59
N THR A 270 -15.15 -2.55 -6.63
CA THR A 270 -14.11 -3.03 -7.56
C THR A 270 -14.72 -4.01 -8.55
N ARG A 271 -14.36 -3.87 -9.81
CA ARG A 271 -14.68 -4.79 -10.90
C ARG A 271 -13.42 -5.47 -11.40
N LEU A 272 -13.50 -6.79 -11.60
CA LEU A 272 -12.38 -7.59 -12.04
C LEU A 272 -12.77 -8.33 -13.32
N TYR A 273 -11.94 -8.20 -14.33
CA TYR A 273 -12.12 -8.85 -15.61
C TYR A 273 -10.90 -9.69 -15.95
N VAL A 274 -11.12 -10.93 -16.37
CA VAL A 274 -10.07 -11.79 -16.93
C VAL A 274 -10.29 -11.80 -18.43
N LEU A 275 -9.41 -11.10 -19.15
CA LEU A 275 -9.57 -10.89 -20.59
C LEU A 275 -8.54 -11.67 -21.40
N GLY A 276 -8.99 -12.12 -22.56
CA GLY A 276 -8.14 -12.69 -23.60
C GLY A 276 -7.49 -11.64 -24.50
N PRO A 277 -6.62 -12.05 -25.43
CA PRO A 277 -5.87 -11.12 -26.30
C PRO A 277 -6.72 -10.18 -27.16
N SER A 278 -7.97 -10.57 -27.44
CA SER A 278 -8.93 -9.75 -28.21
C SER A 278 -9.86 -8.92 -27.32
N GLY A 279 -9.57 -8.79 -26.01
CA GLY A 279 -10.40 -8.06 -25.05
C GLY A 279 -11.69 -8.79 -24.63
N GLN A 280 -11.89 -10.04 -25.03
CA GLN A 280 -13.05 -10.84 -24.67
C GLN A 280 -12.94 -11.39 -23.23
N LEU A 281 -14.09 -11.47 -22.53
CA LEU A 281 -14.17 -12.13 -21.22
C LEU A 281 -13.87 -13.62 -21.37
N LEU A 282 -13.02 -14.13 -20.48
CA LEU A 282 -12.67 -15.55 -20.45
C LEU A 282 -13.49 -16.33 -19.42
N PRO A 283 -13.89 -17.57 -19.72
CA PRO A 283 -14.60 -18.42 -18.79
C PRO A 283 -13.71 -18.86 -17.62
N ARG A 284 -14.34 -19.37 -16.56
CA ARG A 284 -13.63 -19.90 -15.38
C ARG A 284 -12.63 -20.99 -15.79
N GLY A 285 -11.47 -20.99 -15.15
CA GLY A 285 -10.38 -21.92 -15.38
C GLY A 285 -9.44 -21.55 -16.53
N VAL A 286 -9.83 -20.61 -17.41
CA VAL A 286 -8.99 -20.17 -18.52
C VAL A 286 -8.10 -19.02 -18.09
N PRO A 287 -6.76 -19.10 -18.25
CA PRO A 287 -5.84 -18.02 -17.98
C PRO A 287 -6.03 -16.82 -18.89
N GLY A 288 -5.95 -15.62 -18.34
CA GLY A 288 -6.00 -14.36 -19.07
C GLY A 288 -5.35 -13.22 -18.31
N GLU A 289 -5.32 -12.03 -18.90
CA GLU A 289 -4.82 -10.83 -18.27
C GLU A 289 -5.88 -10.23 -17.33
N LEU A 290 -5.45 -9.82 -16.14
CA LEU A 290 -6.33 -9.14 -15.18
C LEU A 290 -6.48 -7.66 -15.52
N TYR A 291 -7.73 -7.23 -15.69
CA TYR A 291 -8.12 -5.83 -15.77
C TYR A 291 -8.96 -5.45 -14.54
N ILE A 292 -8.73 -4.27 -14.00
CA ILE A 292 -9.31 -3.84 -12.73
C ILE A 292 -10.00 -2.50 -12.94
N GLY A 293 -11.32 -2.46 -12.75
CA GLY A 293 -12.15 -1.27 -12.78
C GLY A 293 -12.70 -0.92 -11.41
N GLY A 294 -13.28 0.27 -11.26
CA GLY A 294 -13.97 0.69 -10.05
C GLY A 294 -13.35 1.90 -9.37
N ALA A 295 -13.81 2.17 -8.14
CA ALA A 295 -13.48 3.39 -7.38
C ALA A 295 -11.98 3.53 -7.05
N GLY A 296 -11.26 2.40 -6.94
CA GLY A 296 -9.84 2.38 -6.65
C GLY A 296 -8.92 2.69 -7.85
N VAL A 297 -9.45 2.84 -9.08
CA VAL A 297 -8.60 3.12 -10.26
C VAL A 297 -8.00 4.51 -10.16
N ALA A 298 -6.67 4.60 -10.15
CA ALA A 298 -5.92 5.85 -10.08
C ALA A 298 -6.20 6.75 -11.30
N ARG A 299 -5.88 8.05 -11.19
CA ARG A 299 -6.01 9.00 -12.32
C ARG A 299 -5.12 8.58 -13.48
N GLY A 300 -3.89 8.15 -13.20
CA GLY A 300 -2.90 7.78 -14.19
C GLY A 300 -1.49 7.90 -13.65
N TYR A 301 -0.55 8.06 -14.56
CA TYR A 301 0.84 8.36 -14.24
C TYR A 301 1.10 9.86 -14.40
N LEU A 302 1.68 10.46 -13.38
CA LEU A 302 2.05 11.87 -13.37
C LEU A 302 2.98 12.16 -14.55
N ASN A 303 2.70 13.22 -15.30
CA ASN A 303 3.47 13.69 -16.47
C ASN A 303 3.70 12.66 -17.58
N ASP A 304 2.99 11.52 -17.58
CA ASP A 304 3.13 10.46 -18.59
C ASP A 304 1.76 10.07 -19.19
N ALA A 305 1.24 10.93 -20.04
CA ALA A 305 -0.03 10.72 -20.71
C ALA A 305 -0.01 9.51 -21.66
N ALA A 306 1.14 9.21 -22.28
CA ALA A 306 1.27 8.09 -23.20
C ALA A 306 1.13 6.75 -22.47
N ARG A 307 1.87 6.57 -21.38
CA ARG A 307 1.76 5.37 -20.51
C ARG A 307 0.41 5.30 -19.83
N THR A 308 -0.16 6.43 -19.43
CA THR A 308 -1.51 6.49 -18.86
C THR A 308 -2.53 5.92 -19.85
N ALA A 309 -2.50 6.37 -21.11
CA ALA A 309 -3.41 5.87 -22.16
C ALA A 309 -3.20 4.38 -22.49
N GLU A 310 -1.97 3.87 -22.36
CA GLU A 310 -1.66 2.44 -22.56
C GLU A 310 -2.22 1.55 -21.46
N ARG A 311 -2.19 2.01 -20.20
CA ARG A 311 -2.50 1.20 -19.03
C ARG A 311 -3.87 1.45 -18.42
N PHE A 312 -4.38 2.66 -18.52
CA PHE A 312 -5.70 3.05 -18.00
C PHE A 312 -6.65 3.22 -19.19
N VAL A 313 -7.29 2.11 -19.54
CA VAL A 313 -8.14 2.03 -20.74
C VAL A 313 -9.62 2.20 -20.40
N GLU A 314 -10.45 2.45 -21.42
CA GLU A 314 -11.91 2.46 -21.26
C GLU A 314 -12.41 1.10 -20.77
N ASP A 315 -13.39 1.10 -19.86
CA ASP A 315 -14.08 -0.10 -19.40
C ASP A 315 -15.28 -0.39 -20.32
N PRO A 316 -15.19 -1.37 -21.24
CA PRO A 316 -16.26 -1.64 -22.19
C PRO A 316 -17.49 -2.29 -21.54
N PHE A 317 -17.40 -2.66 -20.26
CA PHE A 317 -18.45 -3.32 -19.50
C PHE A 317 -19.18 -2.35 -18.56
N GLU A 318 -18.69 -1.10 -18.43
CA GLU A 318 -19.24 -0.06 -17.56
C GLU A 318 -19.21 1.30 -18.26
N ALA A 319 -20.36 1.86 -18.56
CA ALA A 319 -20.47 3.12 -19.31
C ALA A 319 -19.73 4.28 -18.61
N GLY A 320 -18.78 4.89 -19.31
CA GLY A 320 -17.93 5.97 -18.79
C GLY A 320 -16.89 5.49 -17.76
N GLY A 321 -16.78 4.18 -17.56
CA GLY A 321 -15.81 3.59 -16.64
C GLY A 321 -14.41 3.53 -17.23
N ARG A 322 -13.43 3.40 -16.34
CA ARG A 322 -12.04 3.13 -16.68
C ARG A 322 -11.56 1.88 -15.97
N MET A 323 -10.64 1.17 -16.58
CA MET A 323 -9.98 0.02 -15.97
C MET A 323 -8.47 0.09 -16.15
N TYR A 324 -7.76 -0.44 -15.16
CA TYR A 324 -6.32 -0.58 -15.19
C TYR A 324 -5.94 -1.95 -15.77
N ARG A 325 -5.09 -1.94 -16.78
CA ARG A 325 -4.47 -3.13 -17.38
C ARG A 325 -3.25 -3.54 -16.57
N SER A 326 -3.38 -4.62 -15.78
CA SER A 326 -2.38 -4.95 -14.74
C SER A 326 -1.09 -5.58 -15.29
N GLY A 327 -1.16 -6.31 -16.40
CA GLY A 327 -0.08 -7.17 -16.89
C GLY A 327 0.08 -8.45 -16.08
N ASP A 328 -0.83 -8.73 -15.15
CA ASP A 328 -0.84 -9.95 -14.35
C ASP A 328 -1.68 -11.04 -15.03
N GLN A 329 -1.14 -12.25 -15.13
CA GLN A 329 -1.86 -13.41 -15.59
C GLN A 329 -2.60 -14.07 -14.42
N VAL A 330 -3.90 -14.25 -14.57
CA VAL A 330 -4.78 -14.83 -13.56
C VAL A 330 -5.78 -15.80 -14.20
N ARG A 331 -6.49 -16.55 -13.35
CA ARG A 331 -7.69 -17.29 -13.75
C ARG A 331 -8.74 -17.30 -12.65
N TRP A 332 -10.01 -17.37 -13.02
CA TRP A 332 -11.10 -17.64 -12.10
C TRP A 332 -11.12 -19.10 -11.68
N ARG A 333 -11.13 -19.35 -10.39
CA ARG A 333 -11.37 -20.66 -9.80
C ARG A 333 -12.86 -21.02 -9.84
N ALA A 334 -13.18 -22.31 -9.63
CA ALA A 334 -14.56 -22.77 -9.56
C ALA A 334 -15.36 -22.10 -8.39
N ASP A 335 -14.68 -21.81 -7.29
CA ASP A 335 -15.27 -21.13 -6.12
C ASP A 335 -15.46 -19.62 -6.32
N GLY A 336 -15.06 -19.07 -7.47
CA GLY A 336 -15.18 -17.65 -7.79
C GLY A 336 -14.09 -16.75 -7.20
N ALA A 337 -13.03 -17.30 -6.62
CA ALA A 337 -11.82 -16.58 -6.29
C ALA A 337 -10.88 -16.49 -7.50
N LEU A 338 -10.01 -15.48 -7.54
CA LEU A 338 -8.92 -15.38 -8.51
C LEU A 338 -7.67 -16.09 -8.00
N GLU A 339 -7.01 -16.77 -8.92
CA GLU A 339 -5.69 -17.35 -8.74
C GLU A 339 -4.68 -16.55 -9.57
N PHE A 340 -3.59 -16.13 -8.95
CA PHE A 340 -2.48 -15.48 -9.61
C PHE A 340 -1.54 -16.51 -10.22
N LEU A 341 -1.22 -16.38 -11.51
CA LEU A 341 -0.40 -17.32 -12.27
C LEU A 341 0.99 -16.78 -12.58
N GLY A 342 1.17 -15.46 -12.50
CA GLY A 342 2.45 -14.80 -12.78
C GLY A 342 2.28 -13.47 -13.49
N ARG A 343 3.41 -12.91 -13.92
CA ARG A 343 3.44 -11.71 -14.76
C ARG A 343 3.51 -12.10 -16.24
N MET A 344 2.90 -11.25 -17.07
CA MET A 344 3.00 -11.37 -18.55
C MET A 344 4.22 -10.60 -19.10
N ASP A 345 4.83 -9.75 -18.27
CA ASP A 345 6.03 -8.99 -18.55
C ASP A 345 7.21 -9.44 -17.66
N GLY A 346 8.37 -8.78 -17.80
CA GLY A 346 9.57 -9.12 -17.03
C GLY A 346 9.62 -8.57 -15.61
N GLN A 347 8.57 -7.88 -15.15
CA GLN A 347 8.53 -7.28 -13.82
C GLN A 347 8.58 -8.32 -12.71
N VAL A 348 9.37 -8.09 -11.67
CA VAL A 348 9.48 -8.96 -10.51
C VAL A 348 9.10 -8.23 -9.22
N LYS A 349 8.63 -9.00 -8.23
CA LYS A 349 8.42 -8.52 -6.86
C LYS A 349 9.44 -9.20 -5.96
N LEU A 350 10.23 -8.41 -5.23
CA LEU A 350 11.26 -8.91 -4.32
C LEU A 350 11.13 -8.18 -2.97
N ARG A 351 10.83 -8.93 -1.93
CA ARG A 351 10.60 -8.40 -0.57
C ARG A 351 9.56 -7.27 -0.53
N GLY A 352 8.51 -7.39 -1.35
CA GLY A 352 7.46 -6.40 -1.49
C GLY A 352 7.79 -5.22 -2.43
N TYR A 353 9.05 -5.07 -2.84
CA TYR A 353 9.44 -4.05 -3.81
C TYR A 353 9.07 -4.49 -5.22
N ARG A 354 8.47 -3.57 -5.97
CA ARG A 354 8.22 -3.73 -7.41
C ARG A 354 9.50 -3.35 -8.14
N ILE A 355 10.08 -4.28 -8.85
CA ILE A 355 11.37 -4.10 -9.55
C ILE A 355 11.13 -4.32 -11.04
N GLU A 356 11.47 -3.32 -11.84
CA GLU A 356 11.57 -3.43 -13.29
C GLU A 356 13.04 -3.72 -13.63
N PRO A 357 13.36 -4.84 -14.30
CA PRO A 357 14.75 -5.15 -14.67
C PRO A 357 15.42 -4.01 -15.46
N GLY A 358 14.68 -3.34 -16.34
CA GLY A 358 15.19 -2.20 -17.10
C GLY A 358 15.64 -1.01 -16.26
N GLU A 359 15.19 -0.86 -15.00
CA GLU A 359 15.69 0.18 -14.08
C GLU A 359 17.08 -0.18 -13.50
N ILE A 360 17.43 -1.47 -13.50
CA ILE A 360 18.74 -1.94 -13.03
C ILE A 360 19.76 -1.90 -14.18
N GLU A 361 19.27 -2.08 -15.43
CA GLU A 361 20.10 -2.13 -16.63
C GLU A 361 20.43 -0.74 -17.19
N ALA A 362 19.67 0.31 -16.82
CA ALA A 362 19.87 1.70 -17.23
C ALA A 362 20.90 2.42 -16.37
#